data_8a2a6e3cd893ad1b5c84b743a22d9677
#
_entry.id   8a2a6e3cd893ad1b5c84b743a22d9677
#
_cell.length_a   1.000
_cell.length_b   1.000
_cell.length_c   1.000
_cell.angle_alpha   90.00
_cell.angle_beta   90.00
_cell.angle_gamma   90.00
#
_symmetry.space_group_name_H-M   'P 1'
#
loop_
_entity.id
_entity.type
_entity.pdbx_description
1 polymer ?
#
loop_
_entity_poly.entity_id
_entity_poly.type
_entity_poly.pdbx_seq_one_letter_code
_entity_poly.pdbx_strand_id
1 'polypeptide(L)'
;MVEKSLAELNWESLRANRKFFPSPNAWEDQVLYFLMLDRFSDGNENGYKDNEGQIVKSGTTPLFTPGDAGNAFKTPEGEHKWRESGDRWLGGTLKGLTTKMGYLKRLGVTAIWVSPIFKQVSFYDSYHGYGIQNFLDIDPHFGSREDLKKLVETAHQYGIYVILDIILNHAGNVFSYEADDTPWPGSYPVKGFNDPTGKPSIPFGPVDLNKNPEAWPNGAIWPAEFQTPATFTRKGYIRNWDNYPEYLEGDFFSLKDLYHGTGSIDDYQPSPTLLHLCEIYKFWIAYADIDGYRLDTVKHMEKGATRFFASVIHEFAQVLGKDNFYLIGEITGGRLNAYTTLEETGLDAALGISEIPDKLAYLVKGYRDPNDYFRLFRNSLLLQKESHVWFKNKVVTMFDDHDQAERGGGKARFCAGEKGEKVVLNALALNALTLGIPCIYYGSEQCFNGSGDSDRYLREAMFGGEFGSYQSRQRHFFNEENPVYRELAKILEIRQEKLTLRRGRQYLRPISGNGVDFGLPQIIGDEIRSVVPWSRLLDREEIVVALNTDYNQPRTAWVVVDYNLHQVGDRFQCIYSTDRTQVETTVVVEDRNVKCISLTVPAAGFVIYEPLKG
;
A
#
# COMPACT_ATOMS: atom_id res chain seq x y z
N MET A 1 -1.02 -32.06 2.91
CA MET A 1 -0.20 -31.85 4.14
C MET A 1 0.74 -30.70 3.84
N VAL A 2 1.02 -29.88 4.81
CA VAL A 2 2.01 -28.80 4.67
C VAL A 2 3.40 -29.40 4.73
N GLU A 3 4.26 -29.05 3.80
CA GLU A 3 5.64 -29.51 3.70
C GLU A 3 6.46 -28.95 4.87
N LYS A 4 7.34 -29.76 5.42
CA LYS A 4 8.25 -29.39 6.51
C LYS A 4 9.63 -28.98 6.00
N SER A 5 9.93 -29.30 4.74
CA SER A 5 11.20 -29.08 4.09
C SER A 5 10.98 -28.67 2.62
N LEU A 6 11.88 -27.87 2.10
CA LEU A 6 11.91 -27.51 0.67
C LEU A 6 12.10 -28.73 -0.25
N ALA A 7 12.76 -29.77 0.25
CA ALA A 7 12.94 -31.03 -0.47
C ALA A 7 11.60 -31.78 -0.70
N GLU A 8 10.57 -31.48 0.04
CA GLU A 8 9.23 -32.09 -0.10
C GLU A 8 8.39 -31.38 -1.18
N LEU A 9 8.83 -30.22 -1.71
CA LEU A 9 8.09 -29.47 -2.72
C LEU A 9 8.05 -30.22 -4.05
N ASN A 10 6.85 -30.47 -4.56
CA ASN A 10 6.66 -31.12 -5.84
C ASN A 10 6.51 -30.09 -6.98
N TRP A 11 7.66 -29.62 -7.49
CA TRP A 11 7.72 -28.61 -8.54
C TRP A 11 7.03 -29.02 -9.85
N GLU A 12 7.05 -30.31 -10.18
CA GLU A 12 6.38 -30.82 -11.39
C GLU A 12 4.87 -30.63 -11.27
N SER A 13 4.27 -31.03 -10.15
CA SER A 13 2.83 -30.90 -9.93
C SER A 13 2.35 -29.44 -9.87
N LEU A 14 3.19 -28.54 -9.36
CA LEU A 14 2.90 -27.10 -9.27
C LEU A 14 2.80 -26.42 -10.65
N ARG A 15 3.51 -26.95 -11.66
CA ARG A 15 3.60 -26.38 -13.01
C ARG A 15 2.80 -27.16 -14.06
N ALA A 16 2.52 -28.46 -13.82
CA ALA A 16 1.94 -29.35 -14.80
C ALA A 16 0.54 -28.87 -15.23
N ASN A 17 0.35 -28.75 -16.54
CA ASN A 17 -0.95 -28.43 -17.18
C ASN A 17 -1.63 -27.16 -16.64
N ARG A 18 -0.88 -26.21 -16.08
CA ARG A 18 -1.39 -24.97 -15.51
C ARG A 18 -1.05 -23.79 -16.43
N LYS A 19 -2.07 -22.98 -16.73
CA LYS A 19 -1.89 -21.65 -17.34
C LYS A 19 -1.96 -20.62 -16.24
N PHE A 20 -0.89 -19.87 -16.05
CA PHE A 20 -0.84 -18.77 -15.10
C PHE A 20 -1.52 -17.53 -15.67
N PHE A 21 -2.08 -16.72 -14.79
CA PHE A 21 -2.69 -15.45 -15.15
C PHE A 21 -1.60 -14.47 -15.63
N PRO A 22 -1.76 -13.84 -16.81
CA PRO A 22 -0.70 -12.97 -17.35
C PRO A 22 -0.57 -11.69 -16.52
N SER A 23 0.65 -11.20 -16.39
CA SER A 23 0.93 -9.89 -15.79
C SER A 23 0.28 -8.76 -16.61
N PRO A 24 0.00 -7.59 -15.99
CA PRO A 24 -0.48 -6.42 -16.73
C PRO A 24 0.59 -5.89 -17.68
N ASN A 25 0.17 -5.26 -18.77
CA ASN A 25 1.10 -4.62 -19.71
C ASN A 25 1.90 -3.49 -19.06
N ALA A 26 1.31 -2.80 -18.09
CA ALA A 26 1.94 -1.70 -17.37
C ALA A 26 1.30 -1.51 -15.99
N TRP A 27 2.14 -1.37 -14.96
CA TRP A 27 1.66 -1.17 -13.60
C TRP A 27 1.18 0.25 -13.33
N GLU A 28 1.64 1.26 -14.07
CA GLU A 28 1.10 2.61 -14.00
C GLU A 28 -0.36 2.72 -14.45
N ASP A 29 -0.88 1.72 -15.14
CA ASP A 29 -2.31 1.65 -15.49
C ASP A 29 -3.18 1.19 -14.31
N GLN A 30 -2.57 0.53 -13.33
CA GLN A 30 -3.28 -0.09 -12.22
C GLN A 30 -3.63 0.92 -11.11
N VAL A 31 -4.61 0.53 -10.30
CA VAL A 31 -4.97 1.18 -9.03
C VAL A 31 -4.84 0.12 -7.95
N LEU A 32 -3.85 0.30 -7.08
CA LEU A 32 -3.59 -0.60 -5.97
C LEU A 32 -4.51 -0.28 -4.79
N TYR A 33 -4.88 -1.31 -4.05
CA TYR A 33 -5.58 -1.19 -2.78
C TYR A 33 -4.86 -2.03 -1.72
N PHE A 34 -4.25 -1.34 -0.75
CA PHE A 34 -3.58 -1.99 0.36
C PHE A 34 -4.55 -2.28 1.50
N LEU A 35 -4.56 -3.50 1.98
CA LEU A 35 -5.37 -3.91 3.12
C LEU A 35 -4.58 -4.79 4.10
N MET A 36 -4.87 -4.60 5.38
CA MET A 36 -4.48 -5.54 6.43
C MET A 36 -5.55 -6.61 6.55
N LEU A 37 -5.16 -7.87 6.31
CA LEU A 37 -6.12 -8.97 6.19
C LEU A 37 -6.95 -9.16 7.45
N ASP A 38 -6.30 -9.13 8.64
CA ASP A 38 -6.97 -9.23 9.93
C ASP A 38 -8.04 -8.15 10.14
N ARG A 39 -7.90 -7.00 9.47
CA ARG A 39 -8.73 -5.81 9.65
C ARG A 39 -9.79 -5.61 8.57
N PHE A 40 -9.80 -6.44 7.52
CA PHE A 40 -10.62 -6.14 6.35
C PHE A 40 -12.02 -6.75 6.41
N SER A 41 -12.15 -8.09 6.40
CA SER A 41 -13.45 -8.76 6.43
C SER A 41 -13.39 -10.11 7.12
N ASP A 42 -14.34 -10.39 8.02
CA ASP A 42 -14.54 -11.68 8.65
C ASP A 42 -15.56 -12.57 7.91
N GLY A 43 -16.25 -12.01 6.90
CA GLY A 43 -17.26 -12.71 6.11
C GLY A 43 -18.65 -12.76 6.76
N ASN A 44 -18.88 -12.07 7.90
CA ASN A 44 -20.15 -12.05 8.62
C ASN A 44 -20.96 -10.76 8.40
N GLU A 45 -20.54 -9.92 7.47
CA GLU A 45 -21.22 -8.66 7.15
C GLU A 45 -22.53 -8.93 6.38
N ASN A 46 -23.58 -8.17 6.69
CA ASN A 46 -24.84 -8.19 5.95
C ASN A 46 -25.23 -6.80 5.42
N GLY A 47 -26.08 -6.76 4.42
CA GLY A 47 -26.58 -5.50 3.86
C GLY A 47 -25.62 -4.83 2.86
N TYR A 48 -24.49 -5.43 2.50
CA TYR A 48 -23.60 -4.98 1.42
C TYR A 48 -23.89 -5.73 0.12
N LYS A 49 -23.36 -5.25 -1.01
CA LYS A 49 -23.44 -5.94 -2.32
C LYS A 49 -22.31 -6.97 -2.42
N ASP A 50 -22.66 -8.23 -2.68
CA ASP A 50 -21.72 -9.31 -2.95
C ASP A 50 -20.92 -9.09 -4.25
N ASN A 51 -20.17 -10.11 -4.65
CA ASN A 51 -19.36 -10.04 -5.86
C ASN A 51 -20.21 -9.86 -7.14
N GLU A 52 -21.41 -10.40 -7.17
CA GLU A 52 -22.38 -10.31 -8.27
C GLU A 52 -23.28 -9.07 -8.18
N GLY A 53 -23.13 -8.25 -7.14
CA GLY A 53 -23.92 -7.03 -6.91
C GLY A 53 -25.26 -7.25 -6.19
N GLN A 54 -25.49 -8.46 -5.65
CA GLN A 54 -26.69 -8.78 -4.89
C GLN A 54 -26.53 -8.40 -3.41
N ILE A 55 -27.61 -7.93 -2.77
CA ILE A 55 -27.56 -7.61 -1.34
C ILE A 55 -27.47 -8.89 -0.51
N VAL A 56 -26.38 -9.00 0.27
CA VAL A 56 -26.18 -10.10 1.23
C VAL A 56 -27.18 -9.93 2.38
N LYS A 57 -27.96 -10.97 2.63
CA LYS A 57 -28.97 -11.00 3.71
C LYS A 57 -28.54 -11.88 4.88
N SER A 58 -27.53 -12.71 4.69
CA SER A 58 -26.88 -13.52 5.73
C SER A 58 -25.80 -12.73 6.47
N GLY A 59 -25.43 -13.17 7.65
CA GLY A 59 -24.41 -12.50 8.46
C GLY A 59 -25.03 -11.73 9.62
N THR A 60 -24.19 -11.39 10.58
CA THR A 60 -24.62 -10.81 11.88
C THR A 60 -24.18 -9.35 12.06
N THR A 61 -23.23 -8.89 11.25
CA THR A 61 -22.67 -7.53 11.36
C THR A 61 -23.37 -6.59 10.40
N PRO A 62 -24.20 -5.64 10.89
CA PRO A 62 -24.91 -4.68 10.04
C PRO A 62 -23.98 -3.54 9.58
N LEU A 63 -24.41 -2.86 8.52
CA LEU A 63 -23.75 -1.68 7.98
C LEU A 63 -23.73 -0.53 9.00
N PHE A 64 -22.60 0.18 9.09
CA PHE A 64 -22.47 1.39 9.88
C PHE A 64 -23.34 2.51 9.30
N THR A 65 -24.05 3.20 10.20
CA THR A 65 -24.83 4.41 9.88
C THR A 65 -24.37 5.58 10.75
N PRO A 66 -24.62 6.83 10.36
CA PRO A 66 -24.23 8.00 11.18
C PRO A 66 -24.76 7.95 12.63
N GLY A 67 -25.87 7.26 12.87
CA GLY A 67 -26.42 7.06 14.22
C GLY A 67 -25.61 6.12 15.10
N ASP A 68 -24.70 5.34 14.52
CA ASP A 68 -23.80 4.41 15.21
C ASP A 68 -22.49 5.06 15.67
N ALA A 69 -22.21 6.30 15.28
CA ALA A 69 -20.99 7.02 15.66
C ALA A 69 -20.84 7.09 17.20
N GLY A 70 -19.65 6.76 17.71
CA GLY A 70 -19.35 6.70 19.13
C GLY A 70 -20.03 5.56 19.90
N ASN A 71 -20.51 4.52 19.23
CA ASN A 71 -21.20 3.41 19.89
C ASN A 71 -20.26 2.50 20.71
N ALA A 72 -18.94 2.53 20.44
CA ALA A 72 -17.97 1.70 21.14
C ALA A 72 -17.70 2.16 22.56
N PHE A 73 -17.75 3.46 22.81
CA PHE A 73 -17.54 3.98 24.15
C PHE A 73 -18.42 5.18 24.47
N LYS A 74 -19.33 4.91 25.37
CA LYS A 74 -20.10 5.93 26.10
C LYS A 74 -19.55 6.13 27.51
N THR A 75 -18.56 5.35 27.89
CA THR A 75 -17.91 5.32 29.20
C THR A 75 -16.40 5.17 29.03
N PRO A 76 -15.56 5.63 30.00
CA PRO A 76 -14.11 5.41 29.98
C PRO A 76 -13.70 3.92 29.84
N GLU A 77 -14.51 3.03 30.39
CA GLU A 77 -14.32 1.59 30.33
C GLU A 77 -14.53 1.02 28.92
N GLY A 78 -15.54 1.52 28.21
CA GLY A 78 -15.78 1.20 26.80
C GLY A 78 -14.65 1.71 25.90
N GLU A 79 -14.14 2.91 26.14
CA GLU A 79 -13.00 3.48 25.45
C GLU A 79 -11.74 2.62 25.65
N HIS A 80 -11.44 2.22 26.87
CA HIS A 80 -10.28 1.38 27.19
C HIS A 80 -10.34 0.04 26.44
N LYS A 81 -11.48 -0.64 26.47
CA LYS A 81 -11.68 -1.91 25.74
C LYS A 81 -11.51 -1.74 24.22
N TRP A 82 -12.02 -0.65 23.67
CA TRP A 82 -11.87 -0.34 22.26
C TRP A 82 -10.39 -0.12 21.90
N ARG A 83 -9.65 0.64 22.69
CA ARG A 83 -8.21 0.90 22.50
C ARG A 83 -7.37 -0.38 22.56
N GLU A 84 -7.62 -1.23 23.55
CA GLU A 84 -6.88 -2.48 23.72
C GLU A 84 -7.12 -3.48 22.58
N SER A 85 -8.32 -3.52 22.00
CA SER A 85 -8.63 -4.45 20.92
C SER A 85 -7.82 -4.16 19.65
N GLY A 86 -7.34 -2.94 19.46
CA GLY A 86 -6.50 -2.57 18.33
C GLY A 86 -5.16 -3.31 18.24
N ASP A 87 -4.65 -3.87 19.34
CA ASP A 87 -3.39 -4.63 19.40
C ASP A 87 -3.58 -6.16 19.31
N ARG A 88 -4.79 -6.63 19.06
CA ARG A 88 -5.15 -8.05 19.04
C ARG A 88 -5.64 -8.52 17.67
N TRP A 89 -5.73 -9.84 17.52
CA TRP A 89 -6.46 -10.45 16.42
C TRP A 89 -7.93 -10.02 16.45
N LEU A 90 -8.45 -9.50 15.33
CA LEU A 90 -9.86 -9.11 15.20
C LEU A 90 -10.66 -10.09 14.34
N GLY A 91 -10.02 -10.81 13.43
CA GLY A 91 -10.64 -11.96 12.75
C GLY A 91 -10.95 -11.78 11.28
N GLY A 92 -10.34 -10.85 10.58
CA GLY A 92 -10.39 -10.79 9.13
C GLY A 92 -9.70 -12.01 8.49
N THR A 93 -10.27 -12.54 7.40
CA THR A 93 -9.84 -13.79 6.79
C THR A 93 -9.73 -13.71 5.27
N LEU A 94 -8.99 -14.67 4.66
CA LEU A 94 -8.91 -14.85 3.20
C LEU A 94 -10.30 -15.11 2.59
N LYS A 95 -11.15 -15.88 3.26
CA LYS A 95 -12.54 -16.12 2.84
C LYS A 95 -13.36 -14.84 2.88
N GLY A 96 -13.24 -14.06 3.94
CA GLY A 96 -13.90 -12.76 4.06
C GLY A 96 -13.47 -11.83 2.93
N LEU A 97 -12.18 -11.69 2.69
CA LEU A 97 -11.63 -10.88 1.59
C LEU A 97 -12.17 -11.36 0.22
N THR A 98 -12.24 -12.67 -0.01
CA THR A 98 -12.75 -13.25 -1.27
C THR A 98 -14.17 -12.77 -1.57
N THR A 99 -15.01 -12.55 -0.58
CA THR A 99 -16.39 -12.05 -0.76
C THR A 99 -16.47 -10.56 -1.12
N LYS A 100 -15.36 -9.84 -1.11
CA LYS A 100 -15.30 -8.38 -1.34
C LYS A 100 -14.66 -7.99 -2.68
N MET A 101 -14.37 -8.96 -3.55
CA MET A 101 -13.80 -8.67 -4.88
C MET A 101 -14.72 -7.76 -5.71
N GLY A 102 -16.04 -7.97 -5.63
CA GLY A 102 -17.02 -7.11 -6.28
C GLY A 102 -17.02 -5.67 -5.77
N TYR A 103 -16.92 -5.47 -4.44
CA TYR A 103 -16.80 -4.15 -3.82
C TYR A 103 -15.56 -3.40 -4.34
N LEU A 104 -14.41 -4.08 -4.37
CA LEU A 104 -13.16 -3.50 -4.86
C LEU A 104 -13.21 -3.21 -6.37
N LYS A 105 -13.78 -4.11 -7.16
CA LYS A 105 -13.96 -3.92 -8.60
C LYS A 105 -14.85 -2.74 -8.93
N ARG A 106 -15.98 -2.58 -8.24
CA ARG A 106 -16.92 -1.46 -8.44
C ARG A 106 -16.34 -0.11 -7.97
N LEU A 107 -15.39 -0.14 -7.03
CA LEU A 107 -14.59 1.05 -6.69
C LEU A 107 -13.64 1.46 -7.83
N GLY A 108 -13.20 0.53 -8.65
CA GLY A 108 -12.19 0.76 -9.70
C GLY A 108 -10.79 0.24 -9.35
N VAL A 109 -10.67 -0.57 -8.29
CA VAL A 109 -9.43 -1.25 -7.92
C VAL A 109 -9.09 -2.31 -8.96
N THR A 110 -7.81 -2.40 -9.35
CA THR A 110 -7.31 -3.38 -10.31
C THR A 110 -6.17 -4.25 -9.77
N ALA A 111 -5.66 -3.93 -8.59
CA ALA A 111 -4.72 -4.78 -7.87
C ALA A 111 -4.91 -4.63 -6.36
N ILE A 112 -4.82 -5.72 -5.60
CA ILE A 112 -4.78 -5.69 -4.15
C ILE A 112 -3.37 -5.99 -3.65
N TRP A 113 -2.92 -5.26 -2.63
CA TRP A 113 -1.75 -5.60 -1.83
C TRP A 113 -2.26 -6.05 -0.45
N VAL A 114 -1.99 -7.32 -0.11
CA VAL A 114 -2.44 -7.95 1.13
C VAL A 114 -1.27 -8.00 2.12
N SER A 115 -1.49 -7.59 3.37
CA SER A 115 -0.51 -7.71 4.45
C SER A 115 0.03 -9.14 4.59
N PRO A 116 1.17 -9.37 5.28
CA PRO A 116 1.74 -10.71 5.37
C PRO A 116 0.77 -11.72 5.98
N ILE A 117 0.70 -12.91 5.38
CA ILE A 117 -0.31 -13.94 5.72
C ILE A 117 0.30 -15.25 6.20
N PHE A 118 1.64 -15.37 6.18
CA PHE A 118 2.31 -16.61 6.55
C PHE A 118 2.20 -16.88 8.04
N LYS A 119 2.42 -18.12 8.44
CA LYS A 119 2.19 -18.56 9.80
C LYS A 119 3.11 -17.86 10.80
N GLN A 120 2.50 -17.25 11.81
CA GLN A 120 3.14 -16.46 12.84
C GLN A 120 3.54 -17.33 14.05
N VAL A 121 4.43 -16.80 14.90
CA VAL A 121 4.65 -17.38 16.24
C VAL A 121 3.34 -17.35 17.02
N SER A 122 3.05 -18.43 17.76
CA SER A 122 1.72 -18.65 18.36
C SER A 122 1.50 -17.98 19.73
N PHE A 123 2.54 -17.40 20.31
CA PHE A 123 2.52 -16.83 21.67
C PHE A 123 2.46 -15.30 21.71
N TYR A 124 2.26 -14.65 20.55
CA TYR A 124 1.98 -13.22 20.39
C TYR A 124 0.78 -12.99 19.48
N ASP A 125 0.09 -11.90 19.70
CA ASP A 125 -0.96 -11.41 18.80
C ASP A 125 -0.34 -10.73 17.55
N SER A 126 0.32 -11.52 16.69
CA SER A 126 0.99 -11.05 15.47
C SER A 126 0.01 -10.79 14.31
N TYR A 127 -1.13 -10.13 14.59
CA TYR A 127 -2.20 -9.87 13.62
C TYR A 127 -1.73 -9.13 12.37
N HIS A 128 -0.63 -8.39 12.48
CA HIS A 128 -0.01 -7.64 11.37
C HIS A 128 0.74 -8.53 10.37
N GLY A 129 1.11 -9.77 10.77
CA GLY A 129 1.73 -10.75 9.88
C GLY A 129 3.25 -10.72 9.78
N TYR A 130 3.95 -9.81 10.46
CA TYR A 130 5.41 -9.65 10.32
C TYR A 130 6.26 -10.58 11.21
N GLY A 131 5.67 -11.39 12.06
CA GLY A 131 6.39 -12.34 12.95
C GLY A 131 6.37 -13.79 12.45
N ILE A 132 6.84 -14.06 11.23
CA ILE A 132 6.73 -15.36 10.56
C ILE A 132 7.52 -16.45 11.30
N GLN A 133 6.86 -17.58 11.53
CA GLN A 133 7.44 -18.80 12.10
C GLN A 133 7.53 -19.92 11.05
N ASN A 134 6.54 -20.04 10.16
CA ASN A 134 6.57 -20.99 9.05
C ASN A 134 6.29 -20.28 7.72
N PHE A 135 7.29 -20.25 6.85
CA PHE A 135 7.24 -19.58 5.55
C PHE A 135 6.51 -20.39 4.47
N LEU A 136 6.22 -21.66 4.72
CA LEU A 136 5.50 -22.53 3.78
C LEU A 136 4.02 -22.73 4.14
N ASP A 137 3.49 -22.05 5.18
CA ASP A 137 2.11 -22.19 5.58
C ASP A 137 1.43 -20.84 5.80
N ILE A 138 0.11 -20.83 5.73
CA ILE A 138 -0.74 -19.69 6.05
C ILE A 138 -1.08 -19.72 7.53
N ASP A 139 -1.12 -18.55 8.16
CA ASP A 139 -1.57 -18.47 9.56
C ASP A 139 -3.04 -18.91 9.67
N PRO A 140 -3.37 -19.81 10.61
CA PRO A 140 -4.73 -20.32 10.76
C PRO A 140 -5.78 -19.24 11.08
N HIS A 141 -5.38 -18.08 11.64
CA HIS A 141 -6.30 -16.96 11.83
C HIS A 141 -6.77 -16.38 10.49
N PHE A 142 -5.93 -16.44 9.47
CA PHE A 142 -6.26 -15.96 8.12
C PHE A 142 -6.97 -17.01 7.26
N GLY A 143 -6.75 -18.29 7.54
CA GLY A 143 -7.32 -19.40 6.77
C GLY A 143 -6.30 -20.44 6.36
N SER A 144 -6.40 -20.94 5.15
CA SER A 144 -5.56 -22.01 4.61
C SER A 144 -4.92 -21.62 3.27
N ARG A 145 -3.97 -22.45 2.81
CA ARG A 145 -3.37 -22.32 1.48
C ARG A 145 -4.44 -22.38 0.36
N GLU A 146 -5.45 -23.24 0.51
CA GLU A 146 -6.56 -23.36 -0.45
C GLU A 146 -7.41 -22.09 -0.47
N ASP A 147 -7.58 -21.44 0.67
CA ASP A 147 -8.30 -20.16 0.75
C ASP A 147 -7.53 -19.05 0.02
N LEU A 148 -6.18 -19.02 0.12
CA LEU A 148 -5.35 -18.11 -0.66
C LEU A 148 -5.51 -18.37 -2.17
N LYS A 149 -5.40 -19.63 -2.60
CA LYS A 149 -5.58 -19.99 -3.99
C LYS A 149 -6.96 -19.57 -4.52
N LYS A 150 -8.01 -19.80 -3.71
CA LYS A 150 -9.38 -19.39 -4.05
C LYS A 150 -9.53 -17.88 -4.14
N LEU A 151 -8.89 -17.13 -3.23
CA LEU A 151 -8.83 -15.67 -3.29
C LEU A 151 -8.23 -15.19 -4.61
N VAL A 152 -7.04 -15.70 -4.98
CA VAL A 152 -6.33 -15.28 -6.20
C VAL A 152 -7.15 -15.64 -7.45
N GLU A 153 -7.69 -16.86 -7.53
CA GLU A 153 -8.57 -17.27 -8.62
C GLU A 153 -9.79 -16.36 -8.77
N THR A 154 -10.41 -15.97 -7.65
CA THR A 154 -11.55 -15.06 -7.65
C THR A 154 -11.13 -13.66 -8.06
N ALA A 155 -10.03 -13.13 -7.52
CA ALA A 155 -9.50 -11.82 -7.89
C ALA A 155 -9.23 -11.74 -9.41
N HIS A 156 -8.59 -12.75 -10.01
CA HIS A 156 -8.34 -12.82 -11.45
C HIS A 156 -9.62 -12.84 -12.27
N GLN A 157 -10.69 -13.52 -11.82
CA GLN A 157 -12.00 -13.50 -12.47
C GLN A 157 -12.60 -12.08 -12.54
N TYR A 158 -12.31 -11.24 -11.54
CA TYR A 158 -12.70 -9.82 -11.50
C TYR A 158 -11.69 -8.88 -12.15
N GLY A 159 -10.60 -9.42 -12.73
CA GLY A 159 -9.52 -8.62 -13.32
C GLY A 159 -8.72 -7.83 -12.29
N ILE A 160 -8.56 -8.39 -11.10
CA ILE A 160 -7.80 -7.81 -9.99
C ILE A 160 -6.54 -8.67 -9.79
N TYR A 161 -5.36 -8.04 -9.85
CA TYR A 161 -4.07 -8.65 -9.53
C TYR A 161 -3.87 -8.77 -8.02
N VAL A 162 -3.06 -9.74 -7.59
CA VAL A 162 -2.78 -9.97 -6.17
C VAL A 162 -1.29 -9.85 -5.89
N ILE A 163 -0.94 -8.88 -5.02
CA ILE A 163 0.40 -8.64 -4.51
C ILE A 163 0.43 -9.06 -3.05
N LEU A 164 1.34 -9.94 -2.67
CA LEU A 164 1.53 -10.31 -1.27
C LEU A 164 2.66 -9.50 -0.64
N ASP A 165 2.45 -9.12 0.60
CA ASP A 165 3.50 -8.58 1.45
C ASP A 165 4.39 -9.73 1.95
N ILE A 166 5.70 -9.63 1.73
CA ILE A 166 6.67 -10.66 2.08
C ILE A 166 7.83 -10.09 2.88
N ILE A 167 8.36 -10.91 3.76
CA ILE A 167 9.50 -10.56 4.60
C ILE A 167 10.70 -11.42 4.20
N LEU A 168 11.81 -10.76 3.87
CA LEU A 168 13.10 -11.38 3.65
C LEU A 168 14.06 -11.13 4.81
N ASN A 169 13.97 -9.96 5.44
CA ASN A 169 14.92 -9.47 6.41
C ASN A 169 14.94 -10.28 7.71
N HIS A 170 13.78 -10.71 8.22
CA HIS A 170 13.68 -11.31 9.55
C HIS A 170 12.62 -12.42 9.61
N ALA A 171 12.72 -13.24 10.65
CA ALA A 171 11.69 -14.15 11.12
C ALA A 171 11.02 -13.59 12.39
N GLY A 172 9.96 -14.24 12.86
CA GLY A 172 9.36 -13.97 14.17
C GLY A 172 10.33 -14.22 15.32
N ASN A 173 9.85 -14.07 16.55
CA ASN A 173 10.63 -14.37 17.74
C ASN A 173 10.79 -15.89 17.93
N VAL A 174 11.47 -16.55 16.99
CA VAL A 174 11.57 -18.03 16.90
C VAL A 174 12.58 -18.65 17.85
N PHE A 175 13.46 -17.85 18.46
CA PHE A 175 14.41 -18.33 19.47
C PHE A 175 14.66 -17.29 20.57
N SER A 176 15.24 -17.73 21.70
CA SER A 176 15.64 -16.84 22.80
C SER A 176 17.15 -16.87 23.01
N TYR A 177 17.74 -15.70 23.27
CA TYR A 177 19.14 -15.60 23.68
C TYR A 177 19.35 -16.08 25.12
N GLU A 178 20.61 -16.44 25.47
CA GLU A 178 20.98 -16.75 26.85
C GLU A 178 20.98 -15.50 27.74
N ALA A 179 21.38 -14.36 27.18
CA ALA A 179 21.36 -13.08 27.87
C ALA A 179 19.98 -12.42 27.75
N ASP A 180 19.56 -11.73 28.80
CA ASP A 180 18.28 -11.00 28.83
C ASP A 180 18.35 -9.66 28.09
N ASP A 181 19.52 -9.02 28.06
CA ASP A 181 19.78 -7.78 27.33
C ASP A 181 20.83 -8.03 26.23
N THR A 182 20.45 -7.81 24.97
CA THR A 182 21.23 -8.17 23.81
C THR A 182 21.28 -7.03 22.77
N PRO A 183 21.85 -5.86 23.12
CA PRO A 183 21.97 -4.77 22.16
C PRO A 183 23.03 -5.04 21.10
N TRP A 184 22.83 -4.53 19.89
CA TRP A 184 23.88 -4.52 18.86
C TRP A 184 25.06 -3.59 19.29
N PRO A 185 26.36 -3.92 18.99
CA PRO A 185 26.83 -5.15 18.36
C PRO A 185 27.15 -6.24 19.38
N GLY A 186 26.74 -7.47 19.08
CA GLY A 186 27.04 -8.60 19.93
C GLY A 186 27.27 -9.90 19.14
N SER A 187 27.61 -10.96 19.87
CA SER A 187 27.58 -12.34 19.40
C SER A 187 26.97 -13.16 20.55
N TYR A 188 25.67 -13.35 20.47
CA TYR A 188 24.91 -13.89 21.59
C TYR A 188 24.62 -15.37 21.42
N PRO A 189 24.97 -16.21 22.43
CA PRO A 189 24.53 -17.60 22.50
C PRO A 189 23.00 -17.68 22.58
N VAL A 190 22.44 -18.73 21.98
CA VAL A 190 21.01 -18.99 21.92
C VAL A 190 20.66 -20.15 22.83
N LYS A 191 19.67 -19.99 23.72
CA LYS A 191 19.14 -21.02 24.61
C LYS A 191 18.53 -22.18 23.82
N GLY A 192 17.73 -21.84 22.80
CA GLY A 192 16.99 -22.77 21.99
C GLY A 192 15.95 -22.10 21.14
N PHE A 193 15.34 -22.84 20.21
CA PHE A 193 14.13 -22.42 19.54
C PHE A 193 12.97 -22.38 20.53
N ASN A 194 12.07 -21.42 20.35
CA ASN A 194 10.88 -21.27 21.16
C ASN A 194 9.83 -22.32 20.80
N ASP A 195 9.21 -22.91 21.81
CA ASP A 195 8.05 -23.78 21.69
C ASP A 195 6.75 -22.96 21.47
N PRO A 196 5.58 -23.60 21.30
CA PRO A 196 4.31 -22.89 21.11
C PRO A 196 3.91 -21.93 22.23
N THR A 197 4.56 -22.01 23.40
CA THR A 197 4.32 -21.12 24.55
C THR A 197 5.34 -19.99 24.68
N GLY A 198 6.32 -19.93 23.74
CA GLY A 198 7.41 -18.94 23.74
C GLY A 198 8.58 -19.30 24.65
N LYS A 199 8.67 -20.54 25.16
CA LYS A 199 9.81 -21.01 25.95
C LYS A 199 10.88 -21.62 25.03
N PRO A 200 12.17 -21.37 25.29
CA PRO A 200 13.27 -21.91 24.47
C PRO A 200 13.60 -23.36 24.83
N SER A 201 12.62 -24.25 24.68
CA SER A 201 12.71 -25.67 25.07
C SER A 201 13.18 -26.59 23.95
N ILE A 202 13.19 -26.10 22.68
CA ILE A 202 13.57 -26.87 21.51
C ILE A 202 15.06 -26.59 21.18
N PRO A 203 15.90 -27.62 20.93
CA PRO A 203 17.32 -27.42 20.61
C PRO A 203 17.52 -26.47 19.42
N PHE A 204 18.53 -25.57 19.52
CA PHE A 204 18.88 -24.63 18.46
C PHE A 204 19.73 -25.32 17.38
N GLY A 205 19.06 -26.01 16.46
CA GLY A 205 19.63 -26.82 15.38
C GLY A 205 18.55 -27.65 14.68
N PRO A 206 18.93 -28.58 13.81
CA PRO A 206 17.96 -29.46 13.15
C PRO A 206 17.07 -30.18 14.15
N VAL A 207 15.74 -29.99 14.02
CA VAL A 207 14.76 -30.49 14.98
C VAL A 207 14.43 -31.96 14.72
N ASP A 208 14.65 -32.80 15.72
CA ASP A 208 14.16 -34.18 15.75
C ASP A 208 12.74 -34.22 16.32
N LEU A 209 11.74 -34.36 15.44
CA LEU A 209 10.33 -34.38 15.84
C LEU A 209 9.92 -35.58 16.71
N ASN A 210 10.73 -36.64 16.76
CA ASN A 210 10.48 -37.76 17.69
C ASN A 210 10.81 -37.37 19.14
N LYS A 211 11.74 -36.42 19.32
CA LYS A 211 12.14 -35.93 20.64
C LYS A 211 11.44 -34.61 21.01
N ASN A 212 11.09 -33.81 20.02
CA ASN A 212 10.48 -32.49 20.19
C ASN A 212 9.21 -32.39 19.34
N PRO A 213 8.17 -33.18 19.59
CA PRO A 213 6.96 -33.17 18.76
C PRO A 213 6.21 -31.83 18.81
N GLU A 214 6.41 -31.04 19.87
CA GLU A 214 5.84 -29.70 20.04
C GLU A 214 6.40 -28.66 19.04
N ALA A 215 7.53 -28.94 18.40
CA ALA A 215 8.10 -28.05 17.38
C ALA A 215 7.21 -27.95 16.15
N TRP A 216 6.44 -28.98 15.82
CA TRP A 216 5.51 -28.96 14.68
C TRP A 216 4.06 -28.96 15.16
N PRO A 217 3.20 -28.09 14.60
CA PRO A 217 3.48 -27.04 13.60
C PRO A 217 3.77 -25.65 14.20
N ASN A 218 3.81 -25.48 15.52
CA ASN A 218 3.72 -24.17 16.18
C ASN A 218 4.99 -23.73 16.92
N GLY A 219 6.06 -24.52 16.89
CA GLY A 219 7.36 -24.17 17.50
C GLY A 219 8.50 -24.16 16.51
N ALA A 220 9.71 -23.76 16.95
CA ALA A 220 10.90 -23.55 16.14
C ALA A 220 10.66 -22.63 14.93
N ILE A 221 11.35 -22.86 13.82
CA ILE A 221 11.18 -22.18 12.52
C ILE A 221 11.04 -23.22 11.42
N TRP A 222 10.23 -22.92 10.40
CA TRP A 222 9.99 -23.79 9.26
C TRP A 222 10.07 -23.01 7.93
N PRO A 223 10.57 -23.60 6.83
CA PRO A 223 10.96 -25.01 6.67
C PRO A 223 12.25 -25.39 7.42
N ALA A 224 12.50 -26.71 7.50
CA ALA A 224 13.60 -27.30 8.30
C ALA A 224 14.99 -26.78 7.90
N GLU A 225 15.18 -26.34 6.68
CA GLU A 225 16.40 -25.74 6.19
C GLU A 225 16.84 -24.49 6.97
N PHE A 226 15.89 -23.81 7.64
CA PHE A 226 16.18 -22.66 8.51
C PHE A 226 16.65 -23.05 9.92
N GLN A 227 16.57 -24.33 10.29
CA GLN A 227 16.90 -24.80 11.63
C GLN A 227 18.41 -24.98 11.80
N THR A 228 19.18 -23.96 11.47
CA THR A 228 20.62 -23.89 11.64
C THR A 228 21.06 -22.55 12.20
N PRO A 229 22.09 -22.51 13.06
CA PRO A 229 22.63 -21.23 13.56
C PRO A 229 23.09 -20.27 12.45
N ALA A 230 23.49 -20.78 11.29
CA ALA A 230 23.95 -19.98 10.15
C ALA A 230 22.81 -19.19 9.46
N THR A 231 21.57 -19.52 9.76
CA THR A 231 20.39 -18.79 9.23
C THR A 231 20.28 -17.36 9.78
N PHE A 232 20.82 -17.11 10.97
CA PHE A 232 20.60 -15.87 11.72
C PHE A 232 21.91 -15.12 11.96
N THR A 233 21.86 -13.79 11.96
CA THR A 233 23.01 -12.93 12.33
C THR A 233 23.36 -13.04 13.80
N ARG A 234 22.40 -13.09 14.69
CA ARG A 234 22.52 -13.20 16.16
C ARG A 234 23.38 -12.10 16.78
N LYS A 235 23.28 -10.88 16.25
CA LYS A 235 24.08 -9.72 16.69
C LYS A 235 23.35 -8.84 17.71
N GLY A 236 22.10 -9.19 18.08
CA GLY A 236 21.28 -8.46 19.02
C GLY A 236 20.42 -7.38 18.37
N TYR A 237 19.61 -6.68 19.18
CA TYR A 237 18.59 -5.76 18.67
C TYR A 237 19.17 -4.39 18.27
N ILE A 238 18.54 -3.78 17.26
CA ILE A 238 18.86 -2.43 16.76
C ILE A 238 18.54 -1.37 17.81
N ARG A 239 19.49 -0.45 18.07
CA ARG A 239 19.29 0.75 18.87
C ARG A 239 19.24 2.01 18.02
N ASN A 240 19.99 2.02 16.93
CA ASN A 240 20.03 3.16 16.00
C ASN A 240 19.72 2.71 14.59
N TRP A 241 18.51 3.00 14.15
CA TRP A 241 17.93 2.62 12.87
C TRP A 241 18.60 3.24 11.63
N ASP A 242 19.49 4.20 11.83
CA ASP A 242 20.25 4.88 10.77
C ASP A 242 21.75 4.63 10.84
N ASN A 243 22.23 3.84 11.82
CA ASN A 243 23.64 3.53 11.98
C ASN A 243 24.05 2.29 11.16
N TYR A 244 24.99 2.48 10.22
CA TYR A 244 25.57 1.37 9.45
C TYR A 244 26.73 0.70 10.24
N PRO A 245 26.83 -0.64 10.29
CA PRO A 245 25.95 -1.67 9.71
C PRO A 245 24.83 -2.16 10.68
N GLU A 246 24.61 -1.50 11.80
CA GLU A 246 23.65 -1.90 12.82
C GLU A 246 22.26 -2.21 12.26
N TYR A 247 21.76 -1.33 11.39
CA TYR A 247 20.43 -1.51 10.80
C TYR A 247 20.34 -2.66 9.77
N LEU A 248 21.50 -3.21 9.32
CA LEU A 248 21.55 -4.38 8.41
C LEU A 248 21.71 -5.70 9.14
N GLU A 249 22.19 -5.67 10.39
CA GLU A 249 22.64 -6.88 11.08
C GLU A 249 21.87 -7.15 12.38
N GLY A 250 21.09 -6.19 12.83
CA GLY A 250 20.42 -6.25 14.11
C GLY A 250 18.99 -6.75 14.04
N ASP A 251 18.56 -7.40 15.12
CA ASP A 251 17.18 -7.83 15.32
C ASP A 251 16.23 -6.62 15.39
N PHE A 252 15.07 -6.71 14.73
CA PHE A 252 13.97 -5.75 14.85
C PHE A 252 13.21 -6.01 16.15
N PHE A 253 13.59 -5.36 17.25
CA PHE A 253 13.06 -5.65 18.58
C PHE A 253 13.25 -7.14 18.95
N SER A 254 12.19 -7.93 18.89
CA SER A 254 12.22 -9.38 19.15
C SER A 254 12.28 -10.23 17.88
N LEU A 255 12.07 -9.64 16.70
CA LEU A 255 12.12 -10.35 15.41
C LEU A 255 13.57 -10.66 15.05
N LYS A 256 13.83 -11.87 14.58
CA LYS A 256 15.18 -12.43 14.40
C LYS A 256 15.72 -12.17 13.01
N ASP A 257 16.80 -11.42 12.95
CA ASP A 257 17.47 -11.05 11.71
C ASP A 257 18.04 -12.27 10.98
N LEU A 258 17.77 -12.36 9.67
CA LEU A 258 18.22 -13.44 8.80
C LEU A 258 19.52 -13.05 8.07
N TYR A 259 20.44 -13.98 7.98
CA TYR A 259 21.71 -13.79 7.30
C TYR A 259 21.58 -14.05 5.80
N HIS A 260 21.78 -13.03 4.95
CA HIS A 260 21.56 -13.14 3.51
C HIS A 260 22.81 -13.49 2.70
N GLY A 261 24.01 -13.20 3.19
CA GLY A 261 25.26 -13.43 2.46
C GLY A 261 26.26 -12.31 2.65
N THR A 262 27.20 -12.19 1.74
CA THR A 262 28.28 -11.19 1.79
C THR A 262 28.69 -10.73 0.39
N GLY A 263 29.37 -9.60 0.32
CA GLY A 263 29.98 -9.08 -0.89
C GLY A 263 29.39 -7.75 -1.34
N SER A 264 29.97 -7.22 -2.39
CA SER A 264 29.44 -6.04 -3.08
C SER A 264 28.24 -6.39 -3.95
N ILE A 265 27.56 -5.39 -4.48
CA ILE A 265 26.41 -5.60 -5.38
C ILE A 265 26.78 -6.47 -6.60
N ASP A 266 27.99 -6.28 -7.14
CA ASP A 266 28.44 -6.98 -8.34
C ASP A 266 29.05 -8.36 -8.06
N ASP A 267 29.56 -8.58 -6.84
CA ASP A 267 30.21 -9.81 -6.40
C ASP A 267 29.52 -10.44 -5.19
N TYR A 268 28.20 -10.35 -5.13
CA TYR A 268 27.44 -10.84 -3.99
C TYR A 268 27.40 -12.36 -3.93
N GLN A 269 27.72 -12.90 -2.76
CA GLN A 269 27.68 -14.33 -2.47
C GLN A 269 26.47 -14.62 -1.59
N PRO A 270 25.36 -15.16 -2.15
CA PRO A 270 24.17 -15.46 -1.39
C PRO A 270 24.41 -16.56 -0.36
N SER A 271 23.87 -16.39 0.83
CA SER A 271 23.85 -17.45 1.84
C SER A 271 22.85 -18.55 1.47
N PRO A 272 22.96 -19.75 2.07
CA PRO A 272 21.91 -20.76 1.97
C PRO A 272 20.52 -20.23 2.37
N THR A 273 20.45 -19.33 3.37
CA THR A 273 19.20 -18.72 3.82
C THR A 273 18.52 -17.93 2.70
N LEU A 274 19.27 -17.09 1.99
CA LEU A 274 18.72 -16.31 0.86
C LEU A 274 18.26 -17.23 -0.29
N LEU A 275 19.03 -18.29 -0.57
CA LEU A 275 18.63 -19.30 -1.58
C LEU A 275 17.32 -20.00 -1.18
N HIS A 276 17.16 -20.37 0.09
CA HIS A 276 15.93 -20.97 0.60
C HIS A 276 14.74 -20.00 0.54
N LEU A 277 14.93 -18.72 0.87
CA LEU A 277 13.91 -17.68 0.70
C LEU A 277 13.47 -17.56 -0.77
N CYS A 278 14.41 -17.61 -1.72
CA CYS A 278 14.06 -17.62 -3.14
C CYS A 278 13.17 -18.81 -3.51
N GLU A 279 13.50 -20.03 -3.04
CA GLU A 279 12.68 -21.22 -3.30
C GLU A 279 11.28 -21.11 -2.67
N ILE A 280 11.17 -20.59 -1.45
CA ILE A 280 9.90 -20.36 -0.76
C ILE A 280 9.01 -19.42 -1.59
N TYR A 281 9.56 -18.28 -2.03
CA TYR A 281 8.73 -17.29 -2.74
C TYR A 281 8.43 -17.70 -4.18
N LYS A 282 9.30 -18.49 -4.85
CA LYS A 282 8.94 -19.19 -6.08
C LYS A 282 7.77 -20.17 -5.87
N PHE A 283 7.79 -20.92 -4.75
CA PHE A 283 6.70 -21.84 -4.42
C PHE A 283 5.35 -21.10 -4.36
N TRP A 284 5.27 -19.97 -3.68
CA TRP A 284 4.02 -19.22 -3.56
C TRP A 284 3.53 -18.66 -4.90
N ILE A 285 4.41 -18.22 -5.80
CA ILE A 285 4.03 -17.84 -7.17
C ILE A 285 3.41 -19.04 -7.90
N ALA A 286 4.09 -20.17 -7.89
CA ALA A 286 3.62 -21.37 -8.59
C ALA A 286 2.36 -21.96 -7.95
N TYR A 287 2.23 -21.94 -6.63
CA TYR A 287 1.10 -22.49 -5.90
C TYR A 287 -0.18 -21.66 -6.07
N ALA A 288 -0.10 -20.37 -5.80
CA ALA A 288 -1.26 -19.49 -5.72
C ALA A 288 -1.49 -18.59 -6.93
N ASP A 289 -0.55 -18.55 -7.90
CA ASP A 289 -0.63 -17.70 -9.09
C ASP A 289 -0.58 -16.18 -8.80
N ILE A 290 0.26 -15.80 -7.84
CA ILE A 290 0.42 -14.41 -7.38
C ILE A 290 1.05 -13.55 -8.47
N ASP A 291 0.78 -12.25 -8.49
CA ASP A 291 1.17 -11.31 -9.54
C ASP A 291 2.31 -10.35 -9.13
N GLY A 292 2.64 -10.32 -7.86
CA GLY A 292 3.71 -9.47 -7.35
C GLY A 292 3.97 -9.65 -5.87
N TYR A 293 5.06 -9.04 -5.41
CA TYR A 293 5.44 -8.95 -4.00
C TYR A 293 5.71 -7.52 -3.59
N ARG A 294 5.31 -7.17 -2.38
CA ARG A 294 5.85 -6.02 -1.65
C ARG A 294 6.88 -6.57 -0.65
N LEU A 295 8.13 -6.15 -0.81
CA LEU A 295 9.23 -6.53 0.07
C LEU A 295 9.29 -5.58 1.25
N ASP A 296 9.08 -6.13 2.43
CA ASP A 296 9.22 -5.43 3.69
C ASP A 296 10.68 -5.02 3.95
N THR A 297 10.87 -3.89 4.60
CA THR A 297 12.15 -3.47 5.19
C THR A 297 13.38 -3.53 4.27
N VAL A 298 13.25 -3.18 2.99
CA VAL A 298 14.38 -3.22 2.02
C VAL A 298 15.56 -2.36 2.45
N LYS A 299 15.34 -1.27 3.20
CA LYS A 299 16.42 -0.47 3.80
C LYS A 299 17.37 -1.31 4.66
N HIS A 300 16.87 -2.37 5.28
CA HIS A 300 17.55 -3.20 6.26
C HIS A 300 18.20 -4.45 5.67
N MET A 301 18.25 -4.53 4.35
CA MET A 301 18.91 -5.61 3.62
C MET A 301 20.09 -5.09 2.82
N GLU A 302 21.12 -5.91 2.64
CA GLU A 302 22.17 -5.61 1.68
C GLU A 302 21.58 -5.51 0.27
N LYS A 303 22.01 -4.49 -0.47
CA LYS A 303 21.52 -4.27 -1.83
C LYS A 303 21.85 -5.45 -2.77
N GLY A 304 22.99 -6.13 -2.53
CA GLY A 304 23.33 -7.35 -3.25
C GLY A 304 22.34 -8.49 -3.02
N ALA A 305 21.87 -8.66 -1.78
CA ALA A 305 20.84 -9.65 -1.45
C ALA A 305 19.53 -9.34 -2.15
N THR A 306 19.09 -8.08 -2.07
CA THR A 306 17.85 -7.62 -2.73
C THR A 306 17.93 -7.80 -4.25
N ARG A 307 19.06 -7.44 -4.88
CA ARG A 307 19.29 -7.61 -6.32
C ARG A 307 19.26 -9.09 -6.72
N PHE A 308 19.92 -9.95 -5.95
CA PHE A 308 19.91 -11.38 -6.20
C PHE A 308 18.50 -11.95 -6.16
N PHE A 309 17.75 -11.64 -5.11
CA PHE A 309 16.37 -12.06 -4.96
C PHE A 309 15.49 -11.56 -6.11
N ALA A 310 15.55 -10.26 -6.43
CA ALA A 310 14.75 -9.67 -7.50
C ALA A 310 15.02 -10.35 -8.86
N SER A 311 16.29 -10.60 -9.19
CA SER A 311 16.66 -11.29 -10.43
C SER A 311 16.08 -12.70 -10.49
N VAL A 312 16.26 -13.49 -9.43
CA VAL A 312 15.78 -14.88 -9.35
C VAL A 312 14.26 -14.97 -9.46
N ILE A 313 13.54 -14.05 -8.82
CA ILE A 313 12.06 -14.03 -8.84
C ILE A 313 11.56 -13.61 -10.22
N HIS A 314 12.12 -12.57 -10.83
CA HIS A 314 11.73 -12.16 -12.19
C HIS A 314 11.97 -13.26 -13.22
N GLU A 315 13.15 -13.90 -13.20
CA GLU A 315 13.46 -15.03 -14.10
C GLU A 315 12.45 -16.18 -13.94
N PHE A 316 12.14 -16.55 -12.70
CA PHE A 316 11.17 -17.60 -12.44
C PHE A 316 9.75 -17.23 -12.90
N ALA A 317 9.31 -16.00 -12.63
CA ALA A 317 8.01 -15.51 -13.05
C ALA A 317 7.87 -15.48 -14.58
N GLN A 318 8.93 -15.08 -15.31
CA GLN A 318 8.97 -15.11 -16.78
C GLN A 318 8.82 -16.53 -17.32
N VAL A 319 9.44 -17.53 -16.69
CA VAL A 319 9.27 -18.95 -17.07
C VAL A 319 7.81 -19.39 -16.93
N LEU A 320 7.04 -18.78 -16.03
CA LEU A 320 5.60 -19.04 -15.86
C LEU A 320 4.72 -18.19 -16.78
N GLY A 321 5.29 -17.31 -17.62
CA GLY A 321 4.56 -16.38 -18.50
C GLY A 321 4.05 -15.12 -17.77
N LYS A 322 4.63 -14.79 -16.62
CA LYS A 322 4.37 -13.55 -15.88
C LYS A 322 5.50 -12.54 -16.14
N ASP A 323 5.56 -12.02 -17.39
CA ASP A 323 6.68 -11.20 -17.88
C ASP A 323 6.86 -9.86 -17.15
N ASN A 324 5.84 -9.39 -16.45
CA ASN A 324 5.83 -8.14 -15.70
C ASN A 324 5.40 -8.40 -14.24
N PHE A 325 5.96 -9.46 -13.62
CA PHE A 325 5.78 -9.73 -12.19
C PHE A 325 6.31 -8.56 -11.37
N TYR A 326 5.56 -8.09 -10.38
CA TYR A 326 5.82 -6.80 -9.76
C TYR A 326 6.52 -6.91 -8.41
N LEU A 327 7.68 -6.31 -8.28
CA LEU A 327 8.44 -6.23 -7.02
C LEU A 327 8.49 -4.80 -6.50
N ILE A 328 7.71 -4.53 -5.46
CA ILE A 328 7.67 -3.24 -4.76
C ILE A 328 8.57 -3.33 -3.53
N GLY A 329 9.55 -2.45 -3.40
CA GLY A 329 10.37 -2.36 -2.18
C GLY A 329 9.86 -1.29 -1.22
N GLU A 330 9.69 -1.63 0.05
CA GLU A 330 9.59 -0.61 1.10
C GLU A 330 10.97 -0.02 1.34
N ILE A 331 11.17 1.22 0.87
CA ILE A 331 12.45 1.91 0.92
C ILE A 331 12.25 3.25 1.63
N THR A 332 12.47 3.26 2.93
CA THR A 332 12.39 4.47 3.74
C THR A 332 13.63 5.34 3.59
N GLY A 333 13.58 6.60 4.00
CA GLY A 333 14.74 7.50 4.01
C GLY A 333 14.81 8.48 2.83
N GLY A 334 13.69 8.78 2.18
CA GLY A 334 13.58 9.84 1.17
C GLY A 334 13.87 9.41 -0.26
N ARG A 335 13.59 10.31 -1.20
CA ARG A 335 13.61 10.03 -2.65
C ARG A 335 14.96 9.55 -3.19
N LEU A 336 16.05 10.18 -2.74
CA LEU A 336 17.38 9.82 -3.24
C LEU A 336 17.72 8.37 -2.90
N ASN A 337 17.49 7.96 -1.65
CA ASN A 337 17.72 6.58 -1.23
C ASN A 337 16.84 5.61 -2.01
N ALA A 338 15.55 5.91 -2.15
CA ALA A 338 14.61 5.09 -2.90
C ALA A 338 15.06 4.87 -4.35
N TYR A 339 15.41 5.94 -5.05
CA TYR A 339 15.79 5.86 -6.46
C TYR A 339 17.14 5.18 -6.68
N THR A 340 18.11 5.44 -5.80
CA THR A 340 19.40 4.75 -5.85
C THR A 340 19.22 3.25 -5.60
N THR A 341 18.40 2.89 -4.63
CA THR A 341 18.12 1.47 -4.35
C THR A 341 17.44 0.78 -5.53
N LEU A 342 16.46 1.41 -6.19
CA LEU A 342 15.83 0.84 -7.39
C LEU A 342 16.83 0.59 -8.52
N GLU A 343 17.72 1.56 -8.80
CA GLU A 343 18.75 1.42 -9.85
C GLU A 343 19.76 0.30 -9.52
N GLU A 344 20.08 0.11 -8.23
CA GLU A 344 21.06 -0.88 -7.78
C GLU A 344 20.49 -2.28 -7.63
N THR A 345 19.19 -2.42 -7.32
CA THR A 345 18.60 -3.71 -6.94
C THR A 345 17.75 -4.37 -8.03
N GLY A 346 17.26 -3.59 -9.01
CA GLY A 346 16.34 -4.09 -10.02
C GLY A 346 14.91 -4.33 -9.51
N LEU A 347 14.55 -3.80 -8.33
CA LEU A 347 13.15 -3.71 -7.91
C LEU A 347 12.37 -2.79 -8.86
N ASP A 348 11.09 -3.08 -9.07
CA ASP A 348 10.27 -2.37 -10.05
C ASP A 348 9.79 -1.02 -9.54
N ALA A 349 9.45 -0.91 -8.26
CA ALA A 349 9.00 0.34 -7.67
C ALA A 349 9.36 0.48 -6.19
N ALA A 350 9.47 1.74 -5.75
CA ALA A 350 9.65 2.11 -4.36
C ALA A 350 8.34 2.51 -3.69
N LEU A 351 8.21 2.13 -2.44
CA LEU A 351 7.22 2.58 -1.48
C LEU A 351 7.96 3.15 -0.26
N GLY A 352 7.30 3.97 0.57
CA GLY A 352 7.90 4.50 1.81
C GLY A 352 8.66 5.82 1.64
N ILE A 353 8.48 6.51 0.51
CA ILE A 353 9.00 7.87 0.33
C ILE A 353 8.14 8.84 1.14
N SER A 354 8.55 9.14 2.37
CA SER A 354 7.79 9.93 3.36
C SER A 354 7.34 11.31 2.88
N GLU A 355 8.08 11.91 1.95
CA GLU A 355 7.73 13.22 1.37
C GLU A 355 6.41 13.22 0.59
N ILE A 356 5.96 12.06 0.05
CA ILE A 356 4.75 11.96 -0.78
C ILE A 356 3.49 12.12 0.07
N PRO A 357 3.23 11.29 1.10
CA PRO A 357 2.03 11.39 1.92
C PRO A 357 1.90 12.75 2.61
N ASP A 358 3.00 13.29 3.12
CA ASP A 358 3.02 14.58 3.81
C ASP A 358 2.66 15.74 2.89
N LYS A 359 3.37 15.87 1.76
CA LYS A 359 3.16 16.99 0.84
C LYS A 359 1.79 16.91 0.16
N LEU A 360 1.31 15.69 -0.15
CA LEU A 360 -0.04 15.48 -0.66
C LEU A 360 -1.09 15.94 0.35
N ALA A 361 -1.00 15.45 1.58
CA ALA A 361 -1.98 15.75 2.62
C ALA A 361 -2.02 17.24 2.97
N TYR A 362 -0.86 17.86 3.12
CA TYR A 362 -0.78 19.28 3.45
C TYR A 362 -1.21 20.19 2.30
N LEU A 363 -0.91 19.82 1.03
CA LEU A 363 -1.43 20.54 -0.13
C LEU A 363 -2.95 20.57 -0.12
N VAL A 364 -3.57 19.39 -0.04
CA VAL A 364 -5.04 19.26 -0.11
C VAL A 364 -5.73 20.00 1.05
N LYS A 365 -5.14 19.97 2.24
CA LYS A 365 -5.63 20.72 3.41
C LYS A 365 -5.33 22.23 3.36
N GLY A 366 -4.60 22.70 2.34
CA GLY A 366 -4.27 24.10 2.14
C GLY A 366 -3.12 24.63 3.01
N TYR A 367 -2.29 23.77 3.59
CA TYR A 367 -1.20 24.17 4.50
C TYR A 367 0.18 24.20 3.85
N ARG A 368 0.30 23.79 2.58
CA ARG A 368 1.55 23.77 1.85
C ARG A 368 1.39 24.32 0.44
N ASP A 369 2.49 24.89 -0.05
CA ASP A 369 2.59 25.33 -1.43
C ASP A 369 2.42 24.13 -2.38
N PRO A 370 1.49 24.18 -3.35
CA PRO A 370 1.27 23.10 -4.31
C PRO A 370 2.54 22.70 -5.06
N ASN A 371 3.42 23.65 -5.36
CA ASN A 371 4.67 23.38 -6.04
C ASN A 371 5.60 22.43 -5.26
N ASP A 372 5.50 22.37 -3.93
CA ASP A 372 6.28 21.43 -3.12
C ASP A 372 5.93 19.97 -3.41
N TYR A 373 4.65 19.68 -3.65
CA TYR A 373 4.20 18.35 -4.07
C TYR A 373 4.59 18.06 -5.53
N PHE A 374 4.29 18.96 -6.45
CA PHE A 374 4.55 18.74 -7.88
C PHE A 374 6.05 18.68 -8.21
N ARG A 375 6.93 19.32 -7.41
CA ARG A 375 8.39 19.18 -7.51
C ARG A 375 8.91 17.78 -7.14
N LEU A 376 8.16 16.99 -6.38
CA LEU A 376 8.56 15.61 -6.09
C LEU A 376 8.75 14.77 -7.35
N PHE A 377 7.98 15.07 -8.39
CA PHE A 377 8.01 14.35 -9.67
C PHE A 377 9.15 14.82 -10.60
N ARG A 378 9.85 15.89 -10.26
CA ARG A 378 11.03 16.41 -10.98
C ARG A 378 12.29 15.79 -10.40
N ASN A 379 12.60 14.58 -10.81
CA ASN A 379 13.77 13.84 -10.29
C ASN A 379 15.10 14.21 -10.98
N SER A 380 15.10 15.03 -12.03
CA SER A 380 16.29 15.46 -12.75
C SER A 380 17.36 16.11 -11.85
N LEU A 381 16.93 16.90 -10.85
CA LEU A 381 17.85 17.55 -9.90
C LEU A 381 18.53 16.58 -8.93
N LEU A 382 17.91 15.44 -8.63
CA LEU A 382 18.42 14.45 -7.68
C LEU A 382 19.26 13.37 -8.36
N LEU A 383 18.81 12.90 -9.52
CA LEU A 383 19.35 11.73 -10.20
C LEU A 383 19.94 12.03 -11.57
N GLN A 384 20.02 13.30 -11.95
CA GLN A 384 20.42 13.72 -13.30
C GLN A 384 19.56 13.08 -14.41
N LYS A 385 18.32 12.72 -14.09
CA LYS A 385 17.33 12.22 -15.04
C LYS A 385 16.55 13.39 -15.61
N GLU A 386 16.52 13.52 -16.91
CA GLU A 386 15.93 14.70 -17.59
C GLU A 386 14.40 14.65 -17.69
N SER A 387 13.76 13.55 -17.32
CA SER A 387 12.31 13.36 -17.48
C SER A 387 11.64 12.78 -16.26
N HIS A 388 10.48 13.35 -15.88
CA HIS A 388 9.59 12.79 -14.89
C HIS A 388 8.80 11.55 -15.40
N VAL A 389 8.97 11.15 -16.64
CA VAL A 389 8.43 9.89 -17.18
C VAL A 389 8.94 8.67 -16.41
N TRP A 390 10.17 8.72 -15.90
CA TRP A 390 10.74 7.67 -15.08
C TRP A 390 9.96 7.43 -13.77
N PHE A 391 9.40 8.50 -13.18
CA PHE A 391 8.66 8.42 -11.92
C PHE A 391 7.35 7.62 -12.04
N LYS A 392 6.64 7.72 -13.16
CA LYS A 392 5.28 7.21 -13.36
C LYS A 392 5.10 5.72 -13.07
N ASN A 393 6.14 4.91 -13.28
CA ASN A 393 6.10 3.46 -13.11
C ASN A 393 7.09 2.91 -12.06
N LYS A 394 7.77 3.80 -11.32
CA LYS A 394 8.81 3.44 -10.34
C LYS A 394 8.47 3.79 -8.90
N VAL A 395 7.32 4.37 -8.65
CA VAL A 395 6.90 4.79 -7.31
C VAL A 395 5.43 4.46 -7.08
N VAL A 396 5.16 3.74 -5.99
CA VAL A 396 3.80 3.59 -5.47
C VAL A 396 3.48 4.80 -4.59
N THR A 397 2.37 5.48 -4.89
CA THR A 397 1.96 6.70 -4.20
C THR A 397 0.73 6.45 -3.33
N MET A 398 0.79 6.88 -2.09
CA MET A 398 -0.31 6.82 -1.13
C MET A 398 -0.15 7.91 -0.08
N PHE A 399 -1.20 8.22 0.66
CA PHE A 399 -1.16 9.24 1.72
C PHE A 399 -1.53 8.71 3.10
N ASP A 400 -2.20 7.58 3.19
CA ASP A 400 -2.41 6.82 4.42
C ASP A 400 -1.81 5.43 4.26
N ASP A 401 -1.27 4.87 5.34
CA ASP A 401 -0.81 3.50 5.45
C ASP A 401 -0.93 2.99 6.89
N HIS A 402 -0.37 1.83 7.17
CA HIS A 402 -0.53 1.12 8.43
C HIS A 402 0.52 1.47 9.51
N ASP A 403 1.58 2.22 9.17
CA ASP A 403 2.68 2.56 10.09
C ASP A 403 3.37 3.91 9.86
N GLN A 404 3.41 4.43 8.61
CA GLN A 404 4.14 5.64 8.25
C GLN A 404 3.28 6.93 8.28
N ALA A 405 1.97 6.82 8.55
CA ALA A 405 1.07 7.98 8.54
C ALA A 405 1.16 8.77 9.86
N GLU A 406 2.12 9.70 9.93
CA GLU A 406 2.33 10.60 11.07
C GLU A 406 1.83 12.01 10.77
N ARG A 407 0.95 12.55 11.63
CA ARG A 407 0.38 13.90 11.49
C ARG A 407 0.10 14.51 12.86
N GLY A 408 0.48 15.76 13.04
CA GLY A 408 0.23 16.47 14.30
C GLY A 408 1.01 15.92 15.50
N GLY A 409 2.13 15.23 15.27
CA GLY A 409 2.97 14.66 16.33
C GLY A 409 2.54 13.29 16.84
N GLY A 410 1.62 12.61 16.13
CA GLY A 410 1.18 11.24 16.41
C GLY A 410 0.77 10.49 15.16
N LYS A 411 0.35 9.26 15.32
CA LYS A 411 -0.21 8.46 14.23
C LYS A 411 -1.62 8.95 13.90
N ALA A 412 -1.89 9.28 12.64
CA ALA A 412 -3.20 9.78 12.24
C ALA A 412 -3.50 9.53 10.77
N ARG A 413 -4.70 9.00 10.48
CA ARG A 413 -5.23 8.94 9.12
C ARG A 413 -5.53 10.35 8.59
N PHE A 414 -5.65 10.48 7.28
CA PHE A 414 -5.93 11.76 6.62
C PHE A 414 -7.22 12.42 7.14
N CYS A 415 -8.28 11.64 7.37
CA CYS A 415 -9.56 12.12 7.85
C CYS A 415 -9.58 12.45 9.36
N ALA A 416 -8.49 12.22 10.09
CA ALA A 416 -8.39 12.69 11.46
C ALA A 416 -8.38 14.23 11.49
N GLY A 417 -9.27 14.82 12.31
CA GLY A 417 -9.45 16.27 12.41
C GLY A 417 -10.46 16.85 11.41
N GLU A 418 -10.91 18.06 11.70
CA GLU A 418 -12.09 18.70 11.09
C GLU A 418 -12.05 18.86 9.55
N LYS A 419 -10.89 19.08 8.95
CA LYS A 419 -10.77 19.31 7.51
C LYS A 419 -10.70 18.01 6.71
N GLY A 420 -10.19 16.92 7.32
CA GLY A 420 -9.85 15.71 6.60
C GLY A 420 -11.02 15.11 5.84
N GLU A 421 -12.12 14.87 6.50
CA GLU A 421 -13.33 14.27 5.91
C GLU A 421 -13.90 15.10 4.75
N LYS A 422 -13.85 16.44 4.84
CA LYS A 422 -14.37 17.34 3.80
C LYS A 422 -13.58 17.30 2.50
N VAL A 423 -12.28 17.00 2.58
CA VAL A 423 -11.36 17.08 1.42
C VAL A 423 -10.68 15.76 1.06
N VAL A 424 -11.08 14.64 1.68
CA VAL A 424 -10.48 13.33 1.41
C VAL A 424 -10.67 12.89 -0.05
N LEU A 425 -11.79 13.24 -0.68
CA LEU A 425 -12.00 12.98 -2.10
C LEU A 425 -10.93 13.68 -2.95
N ASN A 426 -10.56 14.92 -2.61
CA ASN A 426 -9.49 15.65 -3.29
C ASN A 426 -8.12 14.95 -3.11
N ALA A 427 -7.86 14.37 -1.94
CA ALA A 427 -6.62 13.62 -1.70
C ALA A 427 -6.57 12.34 -2.51
N LEU A 428 -7.66 11.57 -2.53
CA LEU A 428 -7.81 10.36 -3.34
C LEU A 428 -7.69 10.67 -4.84
N ALA A 429 -8.36 11.73 -5.31
CA ALA A 429 -8.31 12.17 -6.70
C ALA A 429 -6.91 12.67 -7.10
N LEU A 430 -6.25 13.47 -6.26
CA LEU A 430 -4.88 13.93 -6.51
C LEU A 430 -3.91 12.74 -6.59
N ASN A 431 -4.02 11.78 -5.67
CA ASN A 431 -3.21 10.55 -5.70
C ASN A 431 -3.45 9.73 -6.97
N ALA A 432 -4.71 9.58 -7.40
CA ALA A 432 -5.08 8.78 -8.56
C ALA A 432 -4.68 9.43 -9.89
N LEU A 433 -4.65 10.77 -9.99
CA LEU A 433 -4.52 11.50 -11.25
C LEU A 433 -3.18 12.24 -11.41
N THR A 434 -2.26 12.11 -10.46
CA THR A 434 -0.86 12.53 -10.59
C THR A 434 0.03 11.36 -11.02
N LEU A 435 1.34 11.61 -11.20
CA LEU A 435 2.31 10.57 -11.54
C LEU A 435 2.50 9.58 -10.38
N GLY A 436 2.99 8.40 -10.71
CA GLY A 436 3.13 7.26 -9.81
C GLY A 436 2.04 6.23 -10.01
N ILE A 437 2.10 5.15 -9.25
CA ILE A 437 1.11 4.09 -9.21
C ILE A 437 0.26 4.31 -7.98
N PRO A 438 -0.99 4.73 -8.12
CA PRO A 438 -1.82 5.08 -6.98
C PRO A 438 -2.19 3.86 -6.16
N CYS A 439 -2.01 3.98 -4.85
CA CYS A 439 -2.45 3.00 -3.86
C CYS A 439 -3.43 3.64 -2.88
N ILE A 440 -4.54 2.98 -2.64
CA ILE A 440 -5.56 3.36 -1.65
C ILE A 440 -5.35 2.48 -0.43
N TYR A 441 -5.18 3.07 0.74
CA TYR A 441 -5.20 2.32 1.99
C TYR A 441 -6.65 2.08 2.42
N TYR A 442 -6.98 0.82 2.77
CA TYR A 442 -8.35 0.41 3.09
C TYR A 442 -9.03 1.36 4.08
N GLY A 443 -10.30 1.63 3.85
CA GLY A 443 -11.11 2.52 4.66
C GLY A 443 -10.95 4.02 4.34
N SER A 444 -9.96 4.44 3.53
CA SER A 444 -9.86 5.85 3.12
C SER A 444 -11.05 6.27 2.27
N GLU A 445 -11.61 5.37 1.45
CA GLU A 445 -12.83 5.56 0.67
C GLU A 445 -14.10 5.60 1.54
N GLN A 446 -13.98 5.21 2.81
CA GLN A 446 -15.03 5.27 3.84
C GLN A 446 -14.73 6.34 4.91
N CYS A 447 -13.74 7.21 4.66
CA CYS A 447 -13.34 8.31 5.55
C CYS A 447 -12.82 7.88 6.92
N PHE A 448 -12.14 6.73 7.03
CA PHE A 448 -11.55 6.27 8.29
C PHE A 448 -10.66 7.34 8.92
N ASN A 449 -10.83 7.58 10.22
CA ASN A 449 -10.32 8.75 10.93
C ASN A 449 -9.49 8.43 12.16
N GLY A 450 -8.97 7.19 12.27
CA GLY A 450 -8.18 6.77 13.42
C GLY A 450 -6.97 7.67 13.67
N SER A 451 -6.72 7.96 14.94
CA SER A 451 -5.57 8.73 15.40
C SER A 451 -5.23 8.40 16.85
N GLY A 452 -3.93 8.45 17.19
CA GLY A 452 -3.45 8.16 18.54
C GLY A 452 -1.93 8.09 18.64
N ASP A 453 -1.45 7.41 19.66
CA ASP A 453 -0.03 7.31 20.02
C ASP A 453 0.70 6.10 19.44
N SER A 454 -0.01 5.22 18.73
CA SER A 454 0.57 4.01 18.13
C SER A 454 -0.09 3.64 16.81
N ASP A 455 0.55 2.72 16.08
CA ASP A 455 0.08 2.23 14.77
C ASP A 455 -1.29 1.58 14.81
N ARG A 456 -1.70 1.00 15.94
CA ARG A 456 -3.03 0.39 16.08
C ARG A 456 -4.16 1.32 15.62
N TYR A 457 -4.02 2.63 15.87
CA TYR A 457 -5.02 3.63 15.48
C TYR A 457 -5.13 3.87 13.97
N LEU A 458 -4.16 3.38 13.19
CA LEU A 458 -4.21 3.35 11.73
C LEU A 458 -4.78 2.03 11.19
N ARG A 459 -5.09 1.07 12.07
CA ARG A 459 -5.41 -0.34 11.75
C ARG A 459 -6.82 -0.73 12.20
N GLU A 460 -7.77 0.18 12.02
CA GLU A 460 -9.19 -0.02 12.36
C GLU A 460 -9.80 -1.12 11.49
N ALA A 461 -10.74 -1.89 12.04
CA ALA A 461 -11.40 -2.97 11.31
C ALA A 461 -12.51 -2.44 10.38
N MET A 462 -12.43 -2.79 9.08
CA MET A 462 -13.44 -2.48 8.07
C MET A 462 -14.75 -3.24 8.30
N PHE A 463 -14.69 -4.46 8.86
CA PHE A 463 -15.86 -5.24 9.27
C PHE A 463 -16.40 -4.88 10.66
N GLY A 464 -15.77 -3.90 11.30
CA GLY A 464 -16.17 -3.39 12.62
C GLY A 464 -15.48 -4.08 13.78
N GLY A 465 -15.60 -5.40 13.94
CA GLY A 465 -14.98 -6.14 15.04
C GLY A 465 -15.18 -5.45 16.39
N GLU A 466 -14.16 -5.45 17.24
CA GLU A 466 -14.12 -4.67 18.48
C GLU A 466 -13.39 -3.31 18.32
N PHE A 467 -12.69 -3.09 17.21
CA PHE A 467 -11.92 -1.88 16.90
C PHE A 467 -12.29 -1.32 15.52
N GLY A 468 -13.51 -0.87 15.36
CA GLY A 468 -13.98 -0.19 14.14
C GLY A 468 -13.62 1.29 14.11
N SER A 469 -13.72 1.90 12.92
CA SER A 469 -13.59 3.35 12.74
C SER A 469 -14.73 4.10 13.42
N TYR A 470 -14.58 5.42 13.56
CA TYR A 470 -15.58 6.28 14.23
C TYR A 470 -15.91 5.81 15.66
N GLN A 471 -14.93 5.18 16.33
CA GLN A 471 -15.12 4.63 17.68
C GLN A 471 -16.28 3.62 17.74
N SER A 472 -16.56 2.97 16.62
CA SER A 472 -17.62 1.97 16.51
C SER A 472 -17.08 0.55 16.73
N ARG A 473 -17.96 -0.39 16.98
CA ARG A 473 -17.72 -1.82 16.96
C ARG A 473 -18.95 -2.56 16.45
N GLN A 474 -18.74 -3.76 15.91
CA GLN A 474 -19.83 -4.60 15.40
C GLN A 474 -20.68 -3.90 14.34
N ARG A 475 -20.04 -3.06 13.52
CA ARG A 475 -20.60 -2.40 12.34
C ARG A 475 -19.57 -2.45 11.23
N HIS A 476 -19.95 -2.92 10.04
CA HIS A 476 -19.05 -2.91 8.90
C HIS A 476 -19.19 -1.65 8.06
N PHE A 477 -18.18 -1.38 7.23
CA PHE A 477 -18.07 -0.15 6.44
C PHE A 477 -18.07 -0.40 4.92
N PHE A 478 -18.52 -1.56 4.44
CA PHE A 478 -18.65 -1.84 3.00
C PHE A 478 -19.86 -1.12 2.42
N ASN A 479 -19.79 0.21 2.40
CA ASN A 479 -20.87 1.10 1.99
C ASN A 479 -20.59 1.74 0.62
N GLU A 480 -21.17 1.17 -0.44
CA GLU A 480 -21.05 1.73 -1.79
C GLU A 480 -21.87 3.01 -2.01
N GLU A 481 -22.78 3.32 -1.09
CA GLU A 481 -23.54 4.58 -1.12
C GLU A 481 -22.82 5.74 -0.40
N ASN A 482 -21.67 5.47 0.23
CA ASN A 482 -20.81 6.53 0.78
C ASN A 482 -20.44 7.52 -0.33
N PRO A 483 -20.65 8.84 -0.13
CA PRO A 483 -20.37 9.84 -1.17
C PRO A 483 -18.93 9.80 -1.69
N VAL A 484 -17.94 9.56 -0.81
CA VAL A 484 -16.53 9.49 -1.21
C VAL A 484 -16.28 8.25 -2.07
N TYR A 485 -16.79 7.08 -1.67
CA TYR A 485 -16.71 5.86 -2.48
C TYR A 485 -17.30 6.07 -3.88
N ARG A 486 -18.52 6.59 -3.97
CA ARG A 486 -19.23 6.81 -5.24
C ARG A 486 -18.51 7.77 -6.17
N GLU A 487 -18.03 8.88 -5.63
CA GLU A 487 -17.34 9.88 -6.45
C GLU A 487 -15.94 9.39 -6.84
N LEU A 488 -15.23 8.71 -5.95
CA LEU A 488 -13.95 8.09 -6.28
C LEU A 488 -14.10 7.03 -7.38
N ALA A 489 -15.12 6.19 -7.33
CA ALA A 489 -15.38 5.19 -8.36
C ALA A 489 -15.50 5.82 -9.75
N LYS A 490 -16.23 6.94 -9.89
CA LYS A 490 -16.32 7.69 -11.16
C LYS A 490 -14.98 8.26 -11.62
N ILE A 491 -14.20 8.82 -10.69
CA ILE A 491 -12.87 9.38 -11.01
C ILE A 491 -11.94 8.26 -11.50
N LEU A 492 -11.98 7.08 -10.87
CA LEU A 492 -11.18 5.93 -11.27
C LEU A 492 -11.66 5.32 -12.61
N GLU A 493 -12.96 5.35 -12.90
CA GLU A 493 -13.52 4.98 -14.21
C GLU A 493 -12.97 5.91 -15.31
N ILE A 494 -13.03 7.24 -15.12
CA ILE A 494 -12.47 8.23 -16.05
C ILE A 494 -10.95 7.99 -16.21
N ARG A 495 -10.22 7.73 -15.13
CA ARG A 495 -8.80 7.39 -15.22
C ARG A 495 -8.58 6.14 -16.08
N GLN A 496 -9.41 5.12 -15.93
CA GLN A 496 -9.30 3.87 -16.68
C GLN A 496 -9.57 4.08 -18.19
N GLU A 497 -10.49 4.94 -18.54
CA GLU A 497 -10.81 5.28 -19.93
C GLU A 497 -9.75 6.16 -20.60
N LYS A 498 -9.14 7.10 -19.84
CA LYS A 498 -8.22 8.10 -20.36
C LYS A 498 -6.76 7.70 -20.17
N LEU A 499 -6.11 7.22 -21.24
CA LEU A 499 -4.70 6.87 -21.23
C LEU A 499 -3.81 8.07 -20.82
N THR A 500 -4.21 9.29 -21.18
CA THR A 500 -3.55 10.54 -20.82
C THR A 500 -3.45 10.73 -19.30
N LEU A 501 -4.48 10.37 -18.53
CA LEU A 501 -4.46 10.43 -17.08
C LEU A 501 -3.56 9.35 -16.44
N ARG A 502 -3.37 8.22 -17.12
CA ARG A 502 -2.52 7.13 -16.62
C ARG A 502 -1.05 7.34 -16.98
N ARG A 503 -0.75 7.72 -18.21
CA ARG A 503 0.62 7.70 -18.77
C ARG A 503 1.16 9.05 -19.23
N GLY A 504 0.35 10.11 -19.19
CA GLY A 504 0.71 11.44 -19.64
C GLY A 504 1.79 12.12 -18.80
N ARG A 505 2.50 13.08 -19.39
CA ARG A 505 3.36 14.02 -18.66
C ARG A 505 2.52 14.92 -17.76
N GLN A 506 3.13 15.48 -16.73
CA GLN A 506 2.42 16.24 -15.69
C GLN A 506 2.99 17.64 -15.54
N TYR A 507 2.10 18.63 -15.45
CA TYR A 507 2.49 20.04 -15.27
C TYR A 507 1.53 20.75 -14.33
N LEU A 508 2.04 21.28 -13.20
CA LEU A 508 1.31 22.28 -12.41
C LEU A 508 1.12 23.52 -13.28
N ARG A 509 -0.12 24.01 -13.41
CA ARG A 509 -0.45 25.11 -14.31
C ARG A 509 -0.50 26.46 -13.59
N PRO A 510 0.05 27.54 -14.20
CA PRO A 510 -0.16 28.88 -13.71
C PRO A 510 -1.64 29.28 -13.74
N ILE A 511 -2.04 30.09 -12.77
CA ILE A 511 -3.40 30.65 -12.65
C ILE A 511 -3.35 32.16 -12.57
N SER A 512 -4.50 32.79 -12.87
CA SER A 512 -4.74 34.21 -12.60
C SER A 512 -6.13 34.43 -12.05
N GLY A 513 -6.27 35.27 -11.01
CA GLY A 513 -7.56 35.69 -10.48
C GLY A 513 -8.15 36.89 -11.21
N ASN A 514 -7.33 37.69 -11.88
CA ASN A 514 -7.74 38.89 -12.61
C ASN A 514 -7.64 38.76 -14.14
N GLY A 515 -7.10 37.64 -14.64
CA GLY A 515 -6.88 37.38 -16.08
C GLY A 515 -5.72 38.15 -16.71
N VAL A 516 -4.85 38.75 -15.88
CA VAL A 516 -3.70 39.54 -16.34
C VAL A 516 -2.39 39.01 -15.73
N ASP A 517 -2.36 38.84 -14.41
CA ASP A 517 -1.18 38.40 -13.69
C ASP A 517 -1.22 36.90 -13.49
N PHE A 518 -0.43 36.16 -14.25
CA PHE A 518 -0.37 34.69 -14.16
C PHE A 518 0.83 34.21 -13.34
N GLY A 519 0.60 33.29 -12.42
CA GLY A 519 1.62 32.67 -11.59
C GLY A 519 1.20 31.28 -11.09
N LEU A 520 2.15 30.48 -10.61
CA LEU A 520 1.81 29.22 -9.98
C LEU A 520 1.00 29.46 -8.70
N PRO A 521 0.00 28.59 -8.38
CA PRO A 521 -0.68 28.68 -7.10
C PRO A 521 0.34 28.59 -5.96
N GLN A 522 0.26 29.51 -5.01
CA GLN A 522 1.18 29.59 -3.88
C GLN A 522 0.45 30.02 -2.61
N ILE A 523 1.02 29.67 -1.47
CA ILE A 523 0.47 30.06 -0.19
C ILE A 523 0.68 31.56 0.05
N ILE A 524 -0.37 32.23 0.54
CA ILE A 524 -0.33 33.64 0.97
C ILE A 524 -0.88 33.66 2.39
N GLY A 525 -0.02 34.01 3.37
CA GLY A 525 -0.35 33.88 4.78
C GLY A 525 -0.22 32.43 5.27
N ASP A 526 -1.15 31.98 6.10
CA ASP A 526 -1.08 30.67 6.77
C ASP A 526 -1.71 29.52 5.96
N GLU A 527 -2.58 29.86 5.01
CA GLU A 527 -3.32 28.86 4.21
C GLU A 527 -3.44 29.33 2.75
N ILE A 528 -3.41 28.35 1.83
CA ILE A 528 -3.82 28.58 0.45
C ILE A 528 -5.31 28.24 0.30
N ARG A 529 -6.11 29.19 -0.23
CA ARG A 529 -7.52 29.03 -0.57
C ARG A 529 -7.73 29.35 -2.04
N SER A 530 -7.40 28.38 -2.89
CA SER A 530 -7.28 28.62 -4.32
C SER A 530 -7.60 27.38 -5.14
N VAL A 531 -7.78 27.60 -6.44
CA VAL A 531 -7.74 26.56 -7.45
C VAL A 531 -6.28 26.08 -7.60
N VAL A 532 -6.07 24.77 -7.58
CA VAL A 532 -4.79 24.12 -7.85
C VAL A 532 -4.95 23.23 -9.07
N PRO A 533 -4.63 23.76 -10.29
CA PRO A 533 -4.78 23.01 -11.52
C PRO A 533 -3.47 22.35 -11.94
N TRP A 534 -3.60 21.19 -12.58
CA TRP A 534 -2.51 20.55 -13.30
C TRP A 534 -3.01 19.94 -14.61
N SER A 535 -2.12 19.82 -15.56
CA SER A 535 -2.41 19.14 -16.81
C SER A 535 -1.70 17.80 -16.88
N ARG A 536 -2.37 16.83 -17.51
CA ARG A 536 -1.76 15.60 -18.01
C ARG A 536 -1.76 15.66 -19.53
N LEU A 537 -0.59 15.41 -20.13
CA LEU A 537 -0.40 15.50 -21.57
C LEU A 537 0.13 14.20 -22.13
N LEU A 538 -0.54 13.67 -23.14
CA LEU A 538 -0.08 12.51 -23.89
C LEU A 538 -0.27 12.78 -25.38
N ASP A 539 0.83 12.77 -26.15
CA ASP A 539 0.85 13.14 -27.56
C ASP A 539 0.19 14.52 -27.78
N ARG A 540 -0.97 14.59 -28.38
CA ARG A 540 -1.73 15.80 -28.68
C ARG A 540 -2.95 16.02 -27.80
N GLU A 541 -3.09 15.25 -26.74
CA GLU A 541 -4.20 15.40 -25.80
C GLU A 541 -3.71 16.02 -24.48
N GLU A 542 -4.41 17.06 -24.03
CA GLU A 542 -4.24 17.66 -22.71
C GLU A 542 -5.53 17.52 -21.91
N ILE A 543 -5.46 16.87 -20.77
CA ILE A 543 -6.55 16.85 -19.79
C ILE A 543 -6.17 17.78 -18.63
N VAL A 544 -7.04 18.75 -18.34
CA VAL A 544 -6.87 19.70 -17.24
C VAL A 544 -7.66 19.20 -16.03
N VAL A 545 -6.96 19.09 -14.92
CA VAL A 545 -7.53 18.65 -13.64
C VAL A 545 -7.33 19.76 -12.63
N ALA A 546 -8.31 20.03 -11.78
CA ALA A 546 -8.15 21.03 -10.73
C ALA A 546 -8.89 20.67 -9.45
N LEU A 547 -8.26 20.92 -8.31
CA LEU A 547 -8.87 20.87 -6.99
C LEU A 547 -8.98 22.28 -6.39
N ASN A 548 -9.91 22.43 -5.44
CA ASN A 548 -10.06 23.64 -4.63
C ASN A 548 -9.65 23.37 -3.20
N THR A 549 -8.65 24.10 -2.71
CA THR A 549 -8.20 24.02 -1.32
C THR A 549 -9.08 24.82 -0.35
N ASP A 550 -9.97 25.70 -0.87
CA ASP A 550 -11.00 26.35 -0.06
C ASP A 550 -12.20 25.42 0.12
N TYR A 551 -12.37 24.92 1.33
CA TYR A 551 -13.46 23.99 1.65
C TYR A 551 -14.80 24.67 1.94
N ASN A 552 -14.86 26.02 1.98
CA ASN A 552 -16.05 26.79 2.28
C ASN A 552 -16.65 27.50 1.05
N GLN A 553 -15.79 27.88 0.07
CA GLN A 553 -16.23 28.70 -1.06
C GLN A 553 -15.76 28.11 -2.38
N PRO A 554 -16.57 28.15 -3.43
CA PRO A 554 -16.09 27.90 -4.79
C PRO A 554 -15.03 28.92 -5.19
N ARG A 555 -14.09 28.53 -6.00
CA ARG A 555 -13.03 29.40 -6.51
C ARG A 555 -12.97 29.35 -8.03
N THR A 556 -12.82 30.54 -8.64
CA THR A 556 -12.66 30.70 -10.08
C THR A 556 -11.27 31.21 -10.39
N ALA A 557 -10.64 30.68 -11.43
CA ALA A 557 -9.37 31.15 -11.93
C ALA A 557 -9.27 30.95 -13.45
N TRP A 558 -8.51 31.81 -14.12
CA TRP A 558 -7.97 31.51 -15.46
C TRP A 558 -6.79 30.57 -15.29
N VAL A 559 -6.83 29.44 -15.99
CA VAL A 559 -5.83 28.37 -15.94
C VAL A 559 -5.12 28.29 -17.27
N VAL A 560 -3.80 28.38 -17.27
CA VAL A 560 -2.99 28.26 -18.49
C VAL A 560 -3.08 26.85 -19.06
N VAL A 561 -3.33 26.74 -20.36
CA VAL A 561 -3.30 25.47 -21.12
C VAL A 561 -2.07 25.41 -22.02
N ASP A 562 -1.80 24.27 -22.63
CA ASP A 562 -0.63 24.10 -23.50
C ASP A 562 -0.73 24.99 -24.73
N TYR A 563 0.33 25.77 -24.94
CA TYR A 563 0.37 26.79 -26.03
C TYR A 563 0.34 26.15 -27.40
N ASN A 564 0.98 25.00 -27.58
CA ASN A 564 1.15 24.38 -28.90
C ASN A 564 -0.03 23.46 -29.27
N LEU A 565 -0.75 22.97 -28.31
CA LEU A 565 -1.85 22.01 -28.52
C LEU A 565 -3.17 22.71 -28.84
N HIS A 566 -3.38 23.93 -28.34
CA HIS A 566 -4.67 24.61 -28.43
C HIS A 566 -4.60 25.93 -29.21
N GLN A 567 -5.72 26.27 -29.83
CA GLN A 567 -5.95 27.58 -30.48
C GLN A 567 -7.00 28.36 -29.68
N VAL A 568 -6.98 29.70 -29.83
CA VAL A 568 -8.04 30.56 -29.29
C VAL A 568 -9.36 30.18 -29.95
N GLY A 569 -10.39 29.95 -29.12
CA GLY A 569 -11.68 29.47 -29.59
C GLY A 569 -11.89 27.96 -29.43
N ASP A 570 -10.84 27.17 -29.20
CA ASP A 570 -10.98 25.76 -28.84
C ASP A 570 -11.79 25.61 -27.54
N ARG A 571 -12.46 24.50 -27.38
CA ARG A 571 -13.33 24.24 -26.21
C ARG A 571 -12.84 23.08 -25.39
N PHE A 572 -12.95 23.22 -24.09
CA PHE A 572 -12.82 22.13 -23.12
C PHE A 572 -14.18 21.81 -22.53
N GLN A 573 -14.52 20.54 -22.41
CA GLN A 573 -15.72 20.04 -21.75
C GLN A 573 -15.40 19.53 -20.35
N CYS A 574 -16.24 19.88 -19.39
CA CYS A 574 -16.20 19.29 -18.05
C CYS A 574 -16.72 17.85 -18.09
N ILE A 575 -15.85 16.88 -17.88
CA ILE A 575 -16.24 15.45 -17.85
C ILE A 575 -16.45 14.95 -16.43
N TYR A 576 -15.99 15.69 -15.43
CA TYR A 576 -16.27 15.44 -14.02
C TYR A 576 -16.25 16.73 -13.22
N SER A 577 -17.21 16.86 -12.32
CA SER A 577 -17.20 17.86 -11.25
C SER A 577 -17.93 17.32 -10.02
N THR A 578 -17.46 17.73 -8.84
CA THR A 578 -18.18 17.50 -7.57
C THR A 578 -19.53 18.25 -7.52
N ASP A 579 -19.68 19.32 -8.33
CA ASP A 579 -20.98 19.93 -8.66
C ASP A 579 -21.48 19.38 -10.00
N ARG A 580 -22.42 18.47 -9.96
CA ARG A 580 -22.96 17.80 -11.16
C ARG A 580 -23.54 18.72 -12.20
N THR A 581 -23.94 19.94 -11.83
CA THR A 581 -24.49 20.92 -12.78
C THR A 581 -23.44 21.45 -13.76
N GLN A 582 -22.15 21.29 -13.43
CA GLN A 582 -21.05 21.68 -14.30
C GLN A 582 -20.68 20.61 -15.33
N VAL A 583 -21.06 19.36 -15.12
CA VAL A 583 -20.75 18.26 -16.04
C VAL A 583 -21.40 18.54 -17.41
N GLU A 584 -20.67 18.25 -18.49
CA GLU A 584 -21.01 18.56 -19.90
C GLU A 584 -20.98 20.06 -20.28
N THR A 585 -20.78 20.97 -19.32
CA THR A 585 -20.55 22.38 -19.67
C THR A 585 -19.20 22.56 -20.37
N THR A 586 -19.08 23.62 -21.16
CA THR A 586 -17.85 23.91 -21.91
C THR A 586 -17.27 25.25 -21.53
N VAL A 587 -15.94 25.33 -21.55
CA VAL A 587 -15.16 26.56 -21.44
C VAL A 587 -14.34 26.77 -22.72
N VAL A 588 -14.05 28.01 -23.06
CA VAL A 588 -13.37 28.38 -24.31
C VAL A 588 -11.94 28.79 -23.99
N VAL A 589 -11.00 28.45 -24.88
CA VAL A 589 -9.63 28.94 -24.81
C VAL A 589 -9.60 30.42 -25.22
N GLU A 590 -9.18 31.28 -24.30
CA GLU A 590 -9.00 32.70 -24.48
C GLU A 590 -7.52 33.06 -24.64
N ASP A 591 -7.24 34.21 -25.30
CA ASP A 591 -5.93 34.83 -25.28
C ASP A 591 -5.91 35.99 -24.27
N ARG A 592 -5.11 35.82 -23.21
CA ARG A 592 -4.86 36.84 -22.17
C ARG A 592 -3.35 37.02 -21.97
N ASN A 593 -2.62 37.27 -23.06
CA ASN A 593 -1.17 37.15 -23.18
C ASN A 593 -0.64 35.71 -23.02
N VAL A 594 -1.48 34.80 -22.59
CA VAL A 594 -1.30 33.34 -22.54
C VAL A 594 -2.61 32.67 -22.92
N LYS A 595 -2.52 31.49 -23.53
CA LYS A 595 -3.71 30.68 -23.78
C LYS A 595 -4.22 30.08 -22.47
N CYS A 596 -5.45 30.35 -22.10
CA CYS A 596 -6.04 29.94 -20.82
C CYS A 596 -7.53 29.65 -20.94
N ILE A 597 -8.05 28.90 -19.99
CA ILE A 597 -9.49 28.63 -19.81
C ILE A 597 -9.93 29.11 -18.43
N SER A 598 -11.17 29.59 -18.31
CA SER A 598 -11.73 30.00 -17.02
C SER A 598 -12.44 28.83 -16.36
N LEU A 599 -11.96 28.39 -15.19
CA LEU A 599 -12.52 27.29 -14.43
C LEU A 599 -13.07 27.76 -13.10
N THR A 600 -14.26 27.25 -12.73
CA THR A 600 -14.81 27.38 -11.38
C THR A 600 -14.79 26.00 -10.73
N VAL A 601 -14.09 25.86 -9.60
CA VAL A 601 -13.99 24.62 -8.83
C VAL A 601 -14.86 24.76 -7.57
N PRO A 602 -15.81 23.85 -7.31
CA PRO A 602 -16.69 23.92 -6.15
C PRO A 602 -15.92 23.94 -4.82
N ALA A 603 -16.56 24.37 -3.74
CA ALA A 603 -15.97 24.31 -2.40
C ALA A 603 -15.58 22.87 -2.03
N ALA A 604 -14.35 22.66 -1.50
CA ALA A 604 -13.77 21.33 -1.28
C ALA A 604 -13.85 20.40 -2.53
N GLY A 605 -13.96 20.99 -3.70
CA GLY A 605 -14.34 20.30 -4.93
C GLY A 605 -13.18 19.94 -5.83
N PHE A 606 -13.55 19.19 -6.88
CA PHE A 606 -12.65 18.66 -7.88
C PHE A 606 -13.31 18.68 -9.26
N VAL A 607 -12.55 18.99 -10.31
CA VAL A 607 -13.02 19.01 -11.70
C VAL A 607 -12.02 18.41 -12.66
N ILE A 608 -12.52 17.82 -13.75
CA ILE A 608 -11.72 17.30 -14.87
C ILE A 608 -12.31 17.84 -16.16
N TYR A 609 -11.45 18.44 -17.00
CA TYR A 609 -11.80 18.97 -18.31
C TYR A 609 -10.96 18.32 -19.40
N GLU A 610 -11.60 17.97 -20.50
CA GLU A 610 -10.93 17.48 -21.71
C GLU A 610 -11.24 18.35 -22.94
N PRO A 611 -10.33 18.42 -23.93
CA PRO A 611 -10.60 19.16 -25.16
C PRO A 611 -11.71 18.49 -25.96
N LEU A 612 -12.68 19.28 -26.42
CA LEU A 612 -13.65 18.80 -27.41
C LEU A 612 -12.95 18.65 -28.75
N LYS A 613 -12.95 17.43 -29.27
CA LYS A 613 -12.50 17.17 -30.64
C LYS A 613 -13.51 17.83 -31.60
N GLY A 614 -13.02 18.82 -32.37
CA GLY A 614 -13.79 19.45 -33.42
C GLY A 614 -14.14 18.50 -34.55
#